data_1ce84560e493c86f0028443afb35c258
#
_entry.id   1ce84560e493c86f0028443afb35c258
#
_cell.length_a   1.000
_cell.length_b   1.000
_cell.length_c   1.000
_cell.angle_alpha   90.00
_cell.angle_beta   90.00
_cell.angle_gamma   90.00
#
_symmetry.space_group_name_H-M   'P 1'
#
loop_
_entity.id
_entity.type
_entity.pdbx_description
1 polymer ?
#
loop_
_entity_poly.entity_id
_entity_poly.type
_entity_poly.pdbx_seq_one_letter_code
_entity_poly.pdbx_strand_id
1 'polypeptide(L)'
;MRLPFALLLALPLFSAEPPSAEIANSHIRARLYLPDSANGFYRGTRFDWSGVIYHLESAGHTFYAPWFTKRSPNVRDFIYEGDDIVAGPCSATAGPADEFRPLGYDTAQPGQTFIKIGVGALRKPDSSPYTGYRLYEIADPGKWTVKRHPSAIEFTHTLNGAYLYRKAISLTKGKAEMVMRHTLKNTSKQPIETTVYNHNFLVLDGKAPGPGAVITVPFAIRSARPPSADLAEIAANRVVYKKTLTGRDTVFAPIEGFSANPADHEIKIENSALKAGMTLNGDRPLQSINLWSIRSNISMEPFVAISVAPGETFTWTTTYRYYPLP
;
A
#
# COMPACT_ATOMS: atom_id res chain seq x y z
N MET A 1 -34.73 53.25 -19.79
CA MET A 1 -34.19 52.66 -18.54
C MET A 1 -33.37 51.40 -18.93
N ARG A 2 -32.03 51.52 -19.00
CA ARG A 2 -31.16 50.42 -19.41
C ARG A 2 -30.60 49.78 -18.12
N LEU A 3 -30.92 48.50 -17.87
CA LEU A 3 -30.34 47.74 -16.79
C LEU A 3 -28.88 47.34 -17.16
N PRO A 4 -27.93 47.45 -16.23
CA PRO A 4 -26.58 46.97 -16.48
C PRO A 4 -26.54 45.43 -16.37
N PHE A 5 -25.97 44.78 -17.39
CA PHE A 5 -25.65 43.34 -17.38
C PHE A 5 -24.39 43.16 -16.51
N ALA A 6 -24.56 42.55 -15.34
CA ALA A 6 -23.43 42.16 -14.51
C ALA A 6 -22.81 40.88 -15.08
N LEU A 7 -21.61 40.99 -15.62
CA LEU A 7 -20.80 39.87 -16.08
C LEU A 7 -20.21 39.14 -14.84
N LEU A 8 -20.80 38.01 -14.44
CA LEU A 8 -20.22 37.16 -13.44
C LEU A 8 -18.99 36.43 -14.06
N LEU A 9 -17.80 36.93 -13.72
CA LEU A 9 -16.55 36.21 -13.98
C LEU A 9 -16.52 34.94 -13.10
N ALA A 10 -16.77 33.79 -13.67
CA ALA A 10 -16.48 32.49 -13.04
C ALA A 10 -14.95 32.32 -12.95
N LEU A 11 -14.39 32.51 -11.77
CA LEU A 11 -13.01 32.15 -11.49
C LEU A 11 -12.89 30.62 -11.59
N PRO A 12 -11.90 30.09 -12.32
CA PRO A 12 -11.65 28.66 -12.33
C PRO A 12 -11.31 28.22 -10.91
N LEU A 13 -12.08 27.28 -10.37
CA LEU A 13 -11.75 26.55 -9.15
C LEU A 13 -10.54 25.67 -9.46
N PHE A 14 -9.34 26.18 -9.24
CA PHE A 14 -8.14 25.35 -9.18
C PHE A 14 -8.30 24.44 -7.98
N SER A 15 -8.53 23.14 -8.21
CA SER A 15 -8.37 22.14 -7.17
C SER A 15 -6.93 22.22 -6.68
N ALA A 16 -6.72 22.54 -5.41
CA ALA A 16 -5.40 22.59 -4.82
C ALA A 16 -4.73 21.20 -4.97
N GLU A 17 -3.44 21.18 -5.34
CA GLU A 17 -2.70 19.93 -5.39
C GLU A 17 -2.71 19.25 -4.02
N PRO A 18 -2.83 17.90 -3.97
CA PRO A 18 -2.79 17.18 -2.70
C PRO A 18 -1.50 17.46 -1.94
N PRO A 19 -1.57 17.61 -0.59
CA PRO A 19 -0.38 17.87 0.20
C PRO A 19 0.64 16.75 0.03
N SER A 20 1.89 17.14 -0.18
CA SER A 20 3.00 16.21 -0.47
C SER A 20 4.29 16.61 0.24
N ALA A 21 5.24 15.68 0.26
CA ALA A 21 6.60 15.89 0.74
C ALA A 21 7.59 15.07 -0.08
N GLU A 22 8.85 15.46 -0.03
CA GLU A 22 9.97 14.70 -0.59
C GLU A 22 10.95 14.36 0.54
N ILE A 23 11.51 13.16 0.51
CA ILE A 23 12.66 12.74 1.30
C ILE A 23 13.74 12.21 0.35
N ALA A 24 15.00 12.49 0.65
CA ALA A 24 16.10 12.04 -0.18
C ALA A 24 17.36 11.73 0.64
N ASN A 25 18.20 10.85 0.09
CA ASN A 25 19.59 10.65 0.49
C ASN A 25 20.47 10.59 -0.79
N SER A 26 21.74 10.16 -0.69
CA SER A 26 22.63 10.07 -1.85
C SER A 26 22.24 9.00 -2.89
N HIS A 27 21.29 8.12 -2.58
CA HIS A 27 20.92 6.96 -3.40
C HIS A 27 19.45 6.92 -3.78
N ILE A 28 18.58 7.50 -2.96
CA ILE A 28 17.13 7.42 -3.13
C ILE A 28 16.54 8.83 -3.10
N ARG A 29 15.56 9.06 -3.97
CA ARG A 29 14.62 10.17 -3.91
C ARG A 29 13.21 9.60 -3.88
N ALA A 30 12.42 9.98 -2.88
CA ALA A 30 11.04 9.53 -2.75
C ALA A 30 10.09 10.70 -2.51
N ARG A 31 9.00 10.75 -3.28
CA ARG A 31 7.89 11.70 -3.13
C ARG A 31 6.68 11.00 -2.55
N LEU A 32 6.07 11.63 -1.54
CA LEU A 32 4.97 11.06 -0.80
C LEU A 32 3.82 12.04 -0.70
N TYR A 33 2.60 11.54 -0.86
CA TYR A 33 1.42 12.29 -0.47
C TYR A 33 1.18 12.16 1.04
N LEU A 34 0.68 13.26 1.62
CA LEU A 34 0.43 13.37 3.05
C LEU A 34 -1.05 13.09 3.37
N PRO A 35 -1.34 12.57 4.56
CA PRO A 35 -2.71 12.36 5.00
C PRO A 35 -3.42 13.70 5.20
N ASP A 36 -4.59 13.83 4.59
CA ASP A 36 -5.49 14.97 4.73
C ASP A 36 -6.91 14.53 4.37
N SER A 37 -7.86 14.69 5.30
CA SER A 37 -9.23 14.22 5.12
C SER A 37 -10.00 15.00 4.06
N ALA A 38 -9.62 16.25 3.79
CA ALA A 38 -10.28 17.13 2.82
C ALA A 38 -9.59 17.10 1.44
N ASN A 39 -8.25 17.24 1.42
CA ASN A 39 -7.47 17.47 0.20
C ASN A 39 -6.44 16.37 -0.08
N GLY A 40 -6.38 15.29 0.73
CA GLY A 40 -5.44 14.20 0.55
C GLY A 40 -5.60 13.51 -0.81
N PHE A 41 -4.47 13.04 -1.35
CA PHE A 41 -4.44 12.25 -2.59
C PHE A 41 -5.25 10.96 -2.44
N TYR A 42 -5.04 10.23 -1.34
CA TYR A 42 -5.79 9.03 -0.99
C TYR A 42 -6.69 9.34 0.22
N ARG A 43 -7.98 9.14 0.04
CA ARG A 43 -9.03 9.30 1.05
C ARG A 43 -9.96 8.07 1.09
N GLY A 44 -9.49 6.96 0.55
CA GLY A 44 -10.19 5.68 0.59
C GLY A 44 -10.21 5.10 2.00
N THR A 45 -11.08 4.12 2.21
CA THR A 45 -11.26 3.47 3.51
C THR A 45 -10.63 2.08 3.58
N ARG A 46 -9.83 1.71 2.57
CA ARG A 46 -9.12 0.44 2.51
C ARG A 46 -7.74 0.54 3.14
N PHE A 47 -6.89 1.40 2.62
CA PHE A 47 -5.49 1.53 3.02
C PHE A 47 -5.29 2.65 4.04
N ASP A 48 -4.23 2.50 4.83
CA ASP A 48 -3.66 3.56 5.67
C ASP A 48 -3.28 4.79 4.84
N TRP A 49 -3.57 5.97 5.35
CA TRP A 49 -3.30 7.24 4.67
C TRP A 49 -1.86 7.73 4.80
N SER A 50 -1.07 7.12 5.68
CA SER A 50 0.28 7.59 5.98
C SER A 50 1.26 7.25 4.87
N GLY A 51 1.77 8.27 4.19
CA GLY A 51 2.93 8.18 3.30
C GLY A 51 2.70 7.37 2.03
N VAL A 52 1.69 7.73 1.24
CA VAL A 52 1.50 7.16 -0.11
C VAL A 52 2.69 7.54 -0.97
N ILE A 53 3.61 6.61 -1.23
CA ILE A 53 4.81 6.82 -2.05
C ILE A 53 4.41 6.74 -3.51
N TYR A 54 4.17 7.90 -4.14
CA TYR A 54 3.75 7.96 -5.54
C TYR A 54 4.91 8.03 -6.53
N HIS A 55 6.13 8.23 -6.05
CA HIS A 55 7.35 8.15 -6.84
C HIS A 55 8.54 7.80 -5.95
N LEU A 56 9.31 6.80 -6.34
CA LEU A 56 10.60 6.48 -5.75
C LEU A 56 11.56 6.07 -6.83
N GLU A 57 12.72 6.72 -6.86
CA GLU A 57 13.80 6.39 -7.76
C GLU A 57 15.11 6.07 -7.02
N SER A 58 15.87 5.13 -7.55
CA SER A 58 17.18 4.73 -7.07
C SER A 58 18.02 4.16 -8.23
N ALA A 59 19.30 4.50 -8.30
CA ALA A 59 20.24 4.01 -9.31
C ALA A 59 19.75 4.16 -10.79
N GLY A 60 18.98 5.21 -11.08
CA GLY A 60 18.44 5.48 -12.42
C GLY A 60 17.14 4.71 -12.75
N HIS A 61 16.60 3.95 -11.82
CA HIS A 61 15.35 3.21 -11.97
C HIS A 61 14.24 3.79 -11.11
N THR A 62 13.00 3.76 -11.62
CA THR A 62 11.79 4.05 -10.87
C THR A 62 11.23 2.74 -10.29
N PHE A 63 11.03 2.67 -8.97
CA PHE A 63 10.46 1.50 -8.30
C PHE A 63 8.99 1.67 -7.94
N TYR A 64 8.56 2.90 -7.65
CA TYR A 64 7.16 3.20 -7.33
C TYR A 64 6.64 4.36 -8.15
N ALA A 65 5.46 4.17 -8.70
CA ALA A 65 4.65 5.15 -9.42
C ALA A 65 3.17 4.72 -9.29
N PRO A 66 2.19 5.54 -9.68
CA PRO A 66 0.81 5.07 -9.79
C PRO A 66 0.73 3.87 -10.75
N TRP A 67 0.11 2.77 -10.29
CA TRP A 67 -0.11 1.55 -11.08
C TRP A 67 -1.33 1.65 -12.00
N PHE A 68 -2.12 2.72 -11.85
CA PHE A 68 -3.31 3.04 -12.65
C PHE A 68 -3.09 4.33 -13.43
N THR A 69 -3.86 4.51 -14.50
CA THR A 69 -3.77 5.70 -15.37
C THR A 69 -4.83 6.73 -15.07
N LYS A 70 -6.01 6.28 -14.57
CA LYS A 70 -7.17 7.12 -14.26
C LYS A 70 -7.78 6.75 -12.92
N ARG A 71 -8.63 7.64 -12.40
CA ARG A 71 -9.47 7.42 -11.22
C ARG A 71 -10.93 7.63 -11.59
N SER A 72 -11.81 6.85 -10.97
CA SER A 72 -13.25 7.06 -11.08
C SER A 72 -13.94 6.75 -9.75
N PRO A 73 -14.79 7.65 -9.24
CA PRO A 73 -15.57 7.40 -8.02
C PRO A 73 -16.59 6.27 -8.20
N ASN A 74 -16.94 5.93 -9.45
CA ASN A 74 -17.93 4.92 -9.78
C ASN A 74 -17.33 3.51 -9.92
N VAL A 75 -16.01 3.37 -9.85
CA VAL A 75 -15.33 2.07 -9.93
C VAL A 75 -15.12 1.55 -8.51
N ARG A 76 -15.50 0.29 -8.27
CA ARG A 76 -15.40 -0.33 -6.94
C ARG A 76 -13.94 -0.64 -6.55
N ASP A 77 -13.21 -1.35 -7.43
CA ASP A 77 -11.80 -1.70 -7.27
C ASP A 77 -11.00 -1.06 -8.40
N PHE A 78 -10.87 -1.77 -9.53
CA PHE A 78 -10.35 -1.22 -10.78
C PHE A 78 -10.99 -1.92 -11.96
N ILE A 79 -10.96 -1.26 -13.12
CA ILE A 79 -11.42 -1.80 -14.41
C ILE A 79 -10.41 -1.43 -15.51
N TYR A 80 -10.53 -2.13 -16.63
CA TYR A 80 -9.79 -1.79 -17.85
C TYR A 80 -10.73 -1.09 -18.84
N GLU A 81 -10.33 0.09 -19.30
CA GLU A 81 -10.98 0.88 -20.35
C GLU A 81 -9.98 1.09 -21.51
N GLY A 82 -9.94 0.16 -22.46
CA GLY A 82 -8.89 0.13 -23.48
C GLY A 82 -7.51 -0.07 -22.84
N ASP A 83 -6.59 0.87 -23.10
CA ASP A 83 -5.26 0.88 -22.52
C ASP A 83 -5.22 1.44 -21.09
N ASP A 84 -6.29 2.08 -20.65
CA ASP A 84 -6.36 2.63 -19.30
C ASP A 84 -6.64 1.57 -18.24
N ILE A 85 -6.06 1.80 -17.06
CA ILE A 85 -6.42 1.14 -15.81
C ILE A 85 -7.08 2.20 -14.94
N VAL A 86 -8.39 2.05 -14.71
CA VAL A 86 -9.19 3.01 -13.96
C VAL A 86 -9.39 2.48 -12.54
N ALA A 87 -8.79 3.12 -11.55
CA ALA A 87 -8.88 2.72 -10.15
C ALA A 87 -10.00 3.47 -9.42
N GLY A 88 -10.71 2.72 -8.57
CA GLY A 88 -11.72 3.25 -7.66
C GLY A 88 -11.11 3.90 -6.40
N PRO A 89 -11.92 4.62 -5.60
CA PRO A 89 -11.45 5.37 -4.45
C PRO A 89 -10.71 4.53 -3.41
N CYS A 90 -11.10 3.26 -3.25
CA CYS A 90 -10.47 2.36 -2.28
C CYS A 90 -9.14 1.78 -2.75
N SER A 91 -8.88 1.77 -4.07
CA SER A 91 -7.71 1.12 -4.66
C SER A 91 -6.70 2.10 -5.26
N ALA A 92 -7.07 3.38 -5.44
CA ALA A 92 -6.25 4.41 -6.08
C ALA A 92 -5.14 4.94 -5.16
N THR A 93 -4.25 4.06 -4.68
CA THR A 93 -3.04 4.36 -3.91
C THR A 93 -1.78 3.91 -4.69
N ALA A 94 -0.59 4.12 -4.16
CA ALA A 94 0.67 3.76 -4.78
C ALA A 94 1.74 3.41 -3.73
N GLY A 95 2.82 2.79 -4.18
CA GLY A 95 3.95 2.36 -3.34
C GLY A 95 3.57 1.24 -2.38
N PRO A 96 4.36 1.00 -1.34
CA PRO A 96 3.98 0.13 -0.23
C PRO A 96 2.83 0.77 0.55
N ALA A 97 1.66 0.14 0.55
CA ALA A 97 0.46 0.63 1.21
C ALA A 97 -0.04 -0.39 2.25
N ASP A 98 -0.16 0.04 3.51
CA ASP A 98 -0.62 -0.84 4.57
C ASP A 98 -2.14 -0.96 4.57
N GLU A 99 -2.66 -2.18 4.62
CA GLU A 99 -4.07 -2.45 4.87
C GLU A 99 -4.24 -3.26 6.16
N PHE A 100 -4.93 -2.67 7.13
CA PHE A 100 -5.33 -3.37 8.35
C PHE A 100 -6.69 -4.03 8.18
N ARG A 101 -6.90 -5.21 8.74
CA ARG A 101 -8.27 -5.73 8.91
C ARG A 101 -9.05 -4.81 9.85
N PRO A 102 -10.36 -4.61 9.61
CA PRO A 102 -11.17 -3.76 10.46
C PRO A 102 -11.33 -4.35 11.87
N LEU A 103 -11.40 -3.48 12.88
CA LEU A 103 -11.70 -3.87 14.26
C LEU A 103 -13.18 -3.65 14.54
N GLY A 104 -13.85 -4.68 15.07
CA GLY A 104 -15.23 -4.60 15.50
C GLY A 104 -16.28 -4.59 14.40
N TYR A 105 -15.94 -4.81 13.11
CA TYR A 105 -16.92 -4.81 12.02
C TYR A 105 -17.99 -5.90 12.18
N ASP A 106 -17.56 -7.12 12.53
CA ASP A 106 -18.47 -8.28 12.59
C ASP A 106 -19.47 -8.17 13.75
N THR A 107 -19.09 -7.49 14.84
CA THR A 107 -19.96 -7.27 16.01
C THR A 107 -20.80 -6.00 15.93
N ALA A 108 -20.38 -5.01 15.13
CA ALA A 108 -21.14 -3.76 14.95
C ALA A 108 -22.47 -4.03 14.24
N GLN A 109 -23.54 -3.37 14.69
CA GLN A 109 -24.83 -3.36 14.00
C GLN A 109 -24.82 -2.28 12.90
N PRO A 110 -25.69 -2.39 11.88
CA PRO A 110 -25.88 -1.30 10.90
C PRO A 110 -26.10 0.05 11.61
N GLY A 111 -25.41 1.09 11.13
CA GLY A 111 -25.41 2.42 11.75
C GLY A 111 -24.35 2.64 12.84
N GLN A 112 -23.84 1.57 13.46
CA GLN A 112 -22.74 1.66 14.43
C GLN A 112 -21.39 1.83 13.72
N THR A 113 -20.37 2.22 14.49
CA THR A 113 -19.02 2.40 13.98
C THR A 113 -18.13 1.18 14.21
N PHE A 114 -17.17 0.99 13.32
CA PHE A 114 -16.04 0.08 13.42
C PHE A 114 -14.74 0.83 13.10
N ILE A 115 -13.60 0.25 13.40
CA ILE A 115 -12.32 0.96 13.30
C ILE A 115 -11.48 0.42 12.15
N LYS A 116 -10.89 1.32 11.36
CA LYS A 116 -9.79 1.05 10.42
C LYS A 116 -8.56 1.84 10.86
N ILE A 117 -7.53 1.13 11.32
CA ILE A 117 -6.25 1.76 11.70
C ILE A 117 -5.69 2.51 10.49
N GLY A 118 -5.21 3.75 10.71
CA GLY A 118 -4.72 4.62 9.65
C GLY A 118 -5.80 5.31 8.80
N VAL A 119 -7.09 5.11 9.13
CA VAL A 119 -8.22 5.79 8.48
C VAL A 119 -9.12 6.47 9.49
N GLY A 120 -9.56 5.75 10.55
CA GLY A 120 -10.44 6.29 11.59
C GLY A 120 -11.57 5.37 11.99
N ALA A 121 -12.63 5.94 12.55
CA ALA A 121 -13.89 5.25 12.83
C ALA A 121 -14.82 5.38 11.62
N LEU A 122 -15.29 4.24 11.13
CA LEU A 122 -16.12 4.11 9.93
C LEU A 122 -17.51 3.60 10.31
N ARG A 123 -18.54 4.04 9.60
CA ARG A 123 -19.91 3.59 9.82
C ARG A 123 -20.22 2.32 9.02
N LYS A 124 -20.73 1.30 9.71
CA LYS A 124 -21.25 0.08 9.07
C LYS A 124 -22.60 0.39 8.43
N PRO A 125 -22.74 0.29 7.10
CA PRO A 125 -23.95 0.75 6.42
C PRO A 125 -25.10 -0.25 6.46
N ASP A 126 -24.81 -1.55 6.51
CA ASP A 126 -25.78 -2.66 6.43
C ASP A 126 -25.20 -3.94 7.06
N SER A 127 -25.93 -5.05 6.95
CA SER A 127 -25.52 -6.36 7.49
C SER A 127 -24.58 -7.16 6.57
N SER A 128 -24.15 -6.59 5.43
CA SER A 128 -23.26 -7.30 4.50
C SER A 128 -21.88 -7.54 5.13
N PRO A 129 -21.16 -8.60 4.74
CA PRO A 129 -19.77 -8.81 5.14
C PRO A 129 -18.86 -7.63 4.77
N TYR A 130 -17.80 -7.45 5.55
CA TYR A 130 -16.78 -6.44 5.23
C TYR A 130 -16.14 -6.69 3.88
N THR A 131 -15.89 -5.60 3.17
CA THR A 131 -15.05 -5.62 1.97
C THR A 131 -14.21 -4.35 1.89
N GLY A 132 -12.90 -4.48 1.62
CA GLY A 132 -11.99 -3.35 1.43
C GLY A 132 -12.30 -2.50 0.19
N TYR A 133 -13.09 -3.02 -0.75
CA TYR A 133 -13.48 -2.33 -1.99
C TYR A 133 -14.74 -1.47 -1.87
N ARG A 134 -15.29 -1.31 -0.67
CA ARG A 134 -16.43 -0.43 -0.39
C ARG A 134 -15.92 0.84 0.29
N LEU A 135 -16.32 1.99 -0.23
CA LEU A 135 -16.08 3.26 0.43
C LEU A 135 -17.11 3.41 1.57
N TYR A 136 -16.62 3.39 2.81
CA TYR A 136 -17.45 3.58 3.99
C TYR A 136 -17.51 5.06 4.39
N GLU A 137 -18.59 5.47 5.04
CA GLU A 137 -18.67 6.80 5.66
C GLU A 137 -17.65 6.88 6.81
N ILE A 138 -16.84 7.94 6.80
CA ILE A 138 -15.88 8.23 7.86
C ILE A 138 -16.60 9.06 8.91
N ALA A 139 -16.93 8.43 10.05
CA ALA A 139 -17.61 9.09 11.18
C ALA A 139 -16.63 9.93 12.02
N ASP A 140 -15.39 9.48 12.15
CA ASP A 140 -14.29 10.21 12.81
C ASP A 140 -12.97 9.85 12.11
N PRO A 141 -12.35 10.80 11.38
CA PRO A 141 -11.06 10.56 10.71
C PRO A 141 -9.87 10.55 11.68
N GLY A 142 -10.07 10.72 12.98
CA GLY A 142 -9.00 10.88 13.94
C GLY A 142 -8.16 12.14 13.69
N LYS A 143 -6.99 12.19 14.31
CA LYS A 143 -6.07 13.31 14.18
C LYS A 143 -4.73 12.84 13.62
N TRP A 144 -4.32 13.44 12.51
CA TRP A 144 -3.01 13.26 11.90
C TRP A 144 -2.04 14.35 12.34
N THR A 145 -0.79 13.95 12.59
CA THR A 145 0.36 14.87 12.68
C THR A 145 1.51 14.31 11.84
N VAL A 146 2.25 15.21 11.19
CA VAL A 146 3.37 14.85 10.30
C VAL A 146 4.60 15.64 10.70
N LYS A 147 5.72 14.94 10.93
CA LYS A 147 7.03 15.53 11.11
C LYS A 147 7.91 15.21 9.91
N ARG A 148 8.56 16.23 9.37
CA ARG A 148 9.38 16.12 8.14
C ARG A 148 10.84 16.36 8.47
N HIS A 149 11.70 15.51 7.89
CA HIS A 149 13.15 15.60 7.92
C HIS A 149 13.69 15.41 6.49
N PRO A 150 14.91 15.83 6.15
CA PRO A 150 15.43 15.70 4.80
C PRO A 150 15.43 14.27 4.24
N SER A 151 15.68 13.27 5.10
CA SER A 151 15.73 11.85 4.71
C SER A 151 14.72 10.97 5.47
N ALA A 152 13.75 11.56 6.17
CA ALA A 152 12.73 10.82 6.89
C ALA A 152 11.44 11.62 7.04
N ILE A 153 10.34 10.90 7.21
CA ILE A 153 9.04 11.49 7.52
C ILE A 153 8.32 10.61 8.56
N GLU A 154 7.73 11.23 9.57
CA GLU A 154 7.00 10.54 10.62
C GLU A 154 5.54 10.97 10.61
N PHE A 155 4.66 9.98 10.63
CA PHE A 155 3.22 10.13 10.71
C PHE A 155 2.74 9.63 12.07
N THR A 156 1.83 10.36 12.68
CA THR A 156 1.12 9.92 13.88
C THR A 156 -0.37 10.08 13.65
N HIS A 157 -1.11 9.00 13.84
CA HIS A 157 -2.56 8.98 13.80
C HIS A 157 -3.11 8.61 15.18
N THR A 158 -3.95 9.48 15.71
CA THR A 158 -4.62 9.26 17.00
C THR A 158 -6.11 9.16 16.79
N LEU A 159 -6.71 8.04 17.17
CA LEU A 159 -8.14 7.88 17.33
C LEU A 159 -8.41 7.71 18.83
N ASN A 160 -9.02 8.75 19.44
CA ASN A 160 -9.19 8.81 20.89
C ASN A 160 -9.96 7.61 21.44
N GLY A 161 -9.43 7.01 22.52
CA GLY A 161 -10.05 5.84 23.17
C GLY A 161 -9.93 4.53 22.37
N ALA A 162 -9.17 4.53 21.26
CA ALA A 162 -8.95 3.38 20.41
C ALA A 162 -7.45 3.05 20.26
N TYR A 163 -6.69 3.93 19.60
CA TYR A 163 -5.27 3.68 19.37
C TYR A 163 -4.46 4.95 19.12
N LEU A 164 -3.14 4.81 19.28
CA LEU A 164 -2.13 5.71 18.72
C LEU A 164 -1.26 4.92 17.77
N TYR A 165 -1.32 5.24 16.49
CA TYR A 165 -0.53 4.62 15.43
C TYR A 165 0.55 5.58 14.95
N ARG A 166 1.78 5.07 14.80
CA ARG A 166 2.90 5.82 14.22
C ARG A 166 3.53 5.01 13.10
N LYS A 167 3.86 5.70 12.01
CA LYS A 167 4.63 5.18 10.89
C LYS A 167 5.77 6.14 10.58
N ALA A 168 7.00 5.65 10.55
CA ALA A 168 8.16 6.41 10.12
C ALA A 168 8.72 5.78 8.85
N ILE A 169 8.91 6.60 7.81
CA ILE A 169 9.58 6.23 6.57
C ILE A 169 10.91 6.97 6.56
N SER A 170 12.02 6.24 6.53
CA SER A 170 13.36 6.81 6.59
C SER A 170 14.29 6.18 5.55
N LEU A 171 15.20 6.98 5.01
CA LEU A 171 16.24 6.56 4.08
C LEU A 171 17.57 6.42 4.84
N THR A 172 18.17 5.25 4.81
CA THR A 172 19.43 4.97 5.49
C THR A 172 20.57 5.77 4.86
N LYS A 173 21.31 6.53 5.67
CA LYS A 173 22.45 7.35 5.18
C LYS A 173 23.46 6.48 4.44
N GLY A 174 23.83 6.89 3.21
CA GLY A 174 24.84 6.23 2.38
C GLY A 174 24.43 4.87 1.83
N LYS A 175 23.11 4.52 1.86
CA LYS A 175 22.60 3.26 1.31
C LYS A 175 21.36 3.48 0.44
N ALA A 176 21.17 2.64 -0.54
CA ALA A 176 19.93 2.54 -1.31
C ALA A 176 18.89 1.71 -0.53
N GLU A 177 18.55 2.19 0.69
CA GLU A 177 17.71 1.48 1.64
C GLU A 177 16.67 2.42 2.25
N MET A 178 15.41 1.97 2.22
CA MET A 178 14.27 2.61 2.87
C MET A 178 13.76 1.71 4.00
N VAL A 179 13.53 2.28 5.17
CA VAL A 179 13.00 1.59 6.35
C VAL A 179 11.65 2.18 6.71
N MET A 180 10.64 1.32 6.79
CA MET A 180 9.30 1.66 7.28
C MET A 180 9.13 1.03 8.68
N ARG A 181 9.11 1.86 9.70
CA ARG A 181 8.90 1.43 11.09
C ARG A 181 7.49 1.81 11.54
N HIS A 182 6.81 0.86 12.15
CA HIS A 182 5.46 1.03 12.64
C HIS A 182 5.39 0.81 14.14
N THR A 183 4.48 1.53 14.79
CA THR A 183 4.19 1.40 16.22
C THR A 183 2.69 1.57 16.42
N LEU A 184 2.04 0.58 17.01
CA LEU A 184 0.62 0.62 17.35
C LEU A 184 0.48 0.46 18.86
N LYS A 185 0.06 1.54 19.54
CA LYS A 185 -0.31 1.53 20.94
C LYS A 185 -1.81 1.39 21.07
N ASN A 186 -2.25 0.40 21.84
CA ASN A 186 -3.65 0.23 22.19
C ASN A 186 -4.03 1.20 23.32
N THR A 187 -4.88 2.18 23.04
CA THR A 187 -5.39 3.12 24.06
C THR A 187 -6.83 2.82 24.47
N SER A 188 -7.38 1.71 23.98
CA SER A 188 -8.72 1.23 24.34
C SER A 188 -8.68 0.32 25.58
N LYS A 189 -9.87 -0.12 26.01
CA LYS A 189 -10.03 -1.08 27.13
C LYS A 189 -10.13 -2.53 26.62
N GLN A 190 -10.14 -2.76 25.33
CA GLN A 190 -10.23 -4.08 24.70
C GLN A 190 -8.95 -4.41 23.96
N PRO A 191 -8.56 -5.68 23.84
CA PRO A 191 -7.42 -6.07 22.99
C PRO A 191 -7.64 -5.63 21.54
N ILE A 192 -6.56 -5.23 20.86
CA ILE A 192 -6.54 -5.07 19.41
C ILE A 192 -6.02 -6.38 18.82
N GLU A 193 -6.91 -7.10 18.13
CA GLU A 193 -6.58 -8.30 17.36
C GLU A 193 -6.86 -8.01 15.89
N THR A 194 -5.80 -7.95 15.07
CA THR A 194 -5.91 -7.65 13.64
C THR A 194 -4.77 -8.25 12.84
N THR A 195 -4.82 -8.09 11.55
CA THR A 195 -3.69 -8.33 10.65
C THR A 195 -3.41 -7.07 9.85
N VAL A 196 -2.16 -6.89 9.48
CA VAL A 196 -1.75 -5.90 8.50
C VAL A 196 -1.02 -6.59 7.37
N TYR A 197 -1.26 -6.18 6.15
CA TYR A 197 -0.36 -6.51 5.05
C TYR A 197 0.08 -5.24 4.34
N ASN A 198 1.24 -5.33 3.73
CA ASN A 198 1.79 -4.27 2.92
C ASN A 198 1.57 -4.62 1.45
N HIS A 199 0.66 -3.89 0.80
CA HIS A 199 0.42 -4.04 -0.64
C HIS A 199 1.53 -3.31 -1.39
N ASN A 200 2.53 -4.06 -1.84
CA ASN A 200 3.71 -3.51 -2.50
C ASN A 200 3.43 -3.31 -4.00
N PHE A 201 2.88 -2.15 -4.38
CA PHE A 201 2.65 -1.79 -5.79
C PHE A 201 3.97 -1.43 -6.49
N LEU A 202 4.80 -2.43 -6.80
CA LEU A 202 6.06 -2.22 -7.54
C LEU A 202 5.76 -1.92 -9.01
N VAL A 203 6.07 -0.71 -9.43
CA VAL A 203 5.98 -0.24 -10.82
C VAL A 203 7.40 0.04 -11.34
N LEU A 204 8.08 -1.00 -11.80
CA LEU A 204 9.48 -0.89 -12.20
C LEU A 204 9.60 -0.25 -13.60
N ASP A 205 10.15 0.97 -13.65
CA ASP A 205 10.34 1.78 -14.86
C ASP A 205 9.08 1.95 -15.74
N GLY A 206 7.90 1.80 -15.15
CA GLY A 206 6.62 1.82 -15.87
C GLY A 206 6.47 0.68 -16.89
N LYS A 207 7.29 -0.38 -16.78
CA LYS A 207 7.26 -1.51 -17.71
C LYS A 207 6.38 -2.65 -17.16
N ALA A 208 5.69 -3.32 -18.09
CA ALA A 208 4.91 -4.49 -17.76
C ALA A 208 5.81 -5.63 -17.27
N PRO A 209 5.40 -6.37 -16.21
CA PRO A 209 6.08 -7.60 -15.81
C PRO A 209 6.11 -8.61 -16.96
N GLY A 210 7.24 -9.30 -17.11
CA GLY A 210 7.43 -10.26 -18.21
C GLY A 210 8.70 -11.07 -18.06
N PRO A 211 9.17 -11.73 -19.13
CA PRO A 211 10.41 -12.50 -19.12
C PRO A 211 11.59 -11.68 -18.58
N GLY A 212 12.34 -12.28 -17.64
CA GLY A 212 13.38 -11.60 -16.88
C GLY A 212 12.93 -11.16 -15.48
N ALA A 213 11.63 -11.04 -15.23
CA ALA A 213 11.10 -10.78 -13.88
C ALA A 213 11.03 -12.10 -13.09
N VAL A 214 11.63 -12.09 -11.90
CA VAL A 214 11.69 -13.23 -10.97
C VAL A 214 11.43 -12.75 -9.56
N ILE A 215 10.55 -13.45 -8.85
CA ILE A 215 10.33 -13.27 -7.41
C ILE A 215 11.00 -14.44 -6.72
N THR A 216 11.82 -14.20 -5.71
CA THR A 216 12.52 -15.23 -4.93
C THR A 216 12.19 -15.06 -3.45
N VAL A 217 11.95 -16.16 -2.76
CA VAL A 217 11.75 -16.24 -1.30
C VAL A 217 12.73 -17.27 -0.70
N PRO A 218 13.00 -17.27 0.63
CA PRO A 218 13.99 -18.16 1.22
C PRO A 218 13.52 -19.62 1.42
N PHE A 219 12.29 -19.95 1.06
CA PHE A 219 11.69 -21.28 1.25
C PHE A 219 11.15 -21.85 -0.07
N ALA A 220 10.95 -23.15 -0.13
CA ALA A 220 10.30 -23.80 -1.27
C ALA A 220 8.82 -23.41 -1.33
N ILE A 221 8.39 -22.82 -2.44
CA ILE A 221 7.03 -22.33 -2.63
C ILE A 221 6.08 -23.50 -2.86
N ARG A 222 4.98 -23.51 -2.13
CA ARG A 222 3.75 -24.23 -2.43
C ARG A 222 2.64 -23.23 -2.70
N SER A 223 1.65 -23.63 -3.50
CA SER A 223 0.47 -22.80 -3.74
C SER A 223 -0.71 -23.71 -4.02
N ALA A 224 -1.80 -23.50 -3.27
CA ALA A 224 -3.08 -24.19 -3.53
C ALA A 224 -3.72 -23.70 -4.83
N ARG A 225 -3.32 -22.52 -5.32
CA ARG A 225 -3.80 -21.92 -6.57
C ARG A 225 -2.61 -21.31 -7.32
N PRO A 226 -1.82 -22.13 -8.05
CA PRO A 226 -0.69 -21.62 -8.81
C PRO A 226 -1.16 -20.65 -9.92
N PRO A 227 -0.28 -19.76 -10.38
CA PRO A 227 -0.58 -18.88 -11.50
C PRO A 227 -0.83 -19.67 -12.79
N SER A 228 -1.46 -19.05 -13.78
CA SER A 228 -1.59 -19.63 -15.12
C SER A 228 -0.23 -19.92 -15.73
N ALA A 229 0.02 -21.15 -16.18
CA ALA A 229 1.35 -21.63 -16.58
C ALA A 229 1.91 -20.97 -17.85
N ASP A 230 1.07 -20.30 -18.63
CA ASP A 230 1.47 -19.46 -19.76
C ASP A 230 1.98 -18.09 -19.34
N LEU A 231 1.59 -17.56 -18.16
CA LEU A 231 1.97 -16.27 -17.65
C LEU A 231 3.20 -16.33 -16.73
N ALA A 232 3.16 -17.27 -15.77
CA ALA A 232 4.24 -17.47 -14.81
C ALA A 232 4.25 -18.90 -14.27
N GLU A 233 5.40 -19.32 -13.71
CA GLU A 233 5.54 -20.64 -13.09
C GLU A 233 6.20 -20.54 -11.72
N ILE A 234 5.85 -21.47 -10.84
CA ILE A 234 6.54 -21.69 -9.56
C ILE A 234 7.65 -22.72 -9.80
N ALA A 235 8.91 -22.32 -9.61
CA ALA A 235 10.10 -23.15 -9.76
C ALA A 235 10.89 -23.13 -8.44
N ALA A 236 10.75 -24.17 -7.62
CA ALA A 236 11.32 -24.29 -6.29
C ALA A 236 10.94 -23.12 -5.37
N ASN A 237 11.85 -22.20 -5.12
CA ASN A 237 11.65 -21.02 -4.27
C ASN A 237 11.43 -19.73 -5.08
N ARG A 238 11.03 -19.84 -6.35
CA ARG A 238 10.87 -18.70 -7.27
C ARG A 238 9.52 -18.71 -7.96
N VAL A 239 9.04 -17.51 -8.29
CA VAL A 239 8.01 -17.30 -9.31
C VAL A 239 8.68 -16.62 -10.51
N VAL A 240 8.62 -17.26 -11.68
CA VAL A 240 9.28 -16.80 -12.90
C VAL A 240 8.23 -16.40 -13.93
N TYR A 241 8.27 -15.17 -14.41
CA TYR A 241 7.38 -14.71 -15.48
C TYR A 241 7.84 -15.25 -16.83
N LYS A 242 6.91 -15.82 -17.59
CA LYS A 242 7.15 -16.45 -18.90
C LYS A 242 6.71 -15.59 -20.07
N LYS A 243 5.77 -14.69 -19.84
CA LYS A 243 5.16 -13.81 -20.82
C LYS A 243 5.03 -12.40 -20.27
N THR A 244 5.22 -11.40 -21.11
CA THR A 244 4.88 -10.01 -20.76
C THR A 244 3.39 -9.88 -20.57
N LEU A 245 2.96 -9.39 -19.40
CA LEU A 245 1.55 -9.21 -19.09
C LEU A 245 0.96 -8.11 -19.94
N THR A 246 -0.16 -8.40 -20.61
CA THR A 246 -0.87 -7.48 -21.49
C THR A 246 -2.37 -7.55 -21.24
N GLY A 247 -3.11 -6.55 -21.70
CA GLY A 247 -4.57 -6.53 -21.61
C GLY A 247 -5.06 -6.76 -20.18
N ARG A 248 -5.74 -7.88 -19.95
CA ARG A 248 -6.29 -8.30 -18.65
C ARG A 248 -5.51 -9.46 -18.00
N ASP A 249 -4.32 -9.77 -18.49
CA ASP A 249 -3.46 -10.79 -17.88
C ASP A 249 -3.28 -10.48 -16.38
N THR A 250 -3.46 -11.51 -15.56
CA THR A 250 -3.31 -11.42 -14.11
C THR A 250 -2.55 -12.63 -13.59
N VAL A 251 -1.47 -12.41 -12.86
CA VAL A 251 -0.77 -13.43 -12.09
C VAL A 251 -1.21 -13.29 -10.64
N PHE A 252 -1.86 -14.31 -10.11
CA PHE A 252 -2.27 -14.38 -8.71
C PHE A 252 -1.90 -15.74 -8.15
N ALA A 253 -1.29 -15.76 -6.97
CA ALA A 253 -1.02 -16.99 -6.22
C ALA A 253 -0.94 -16.70 -4.72
N PRO A 254 -1.64 -17.45 -3.86
CA PRO A 254 -1.25 -17.57 -2.45
C PRO A 254 0.10 -18.29 -2.40
N ILE A 255 1.02 -17.74 -1.61
CA ILE A 255 2.38 -18.28 -1.44
C ILE A 255 2.46 -18.95 -0.07
N GLU A 256 2.74 -20.25 -0.07
CA GLU A 256 2.86 -21.11 1.11
C GLU A 256 4.26 -21.73 1.16
N GLY A 257 4.66 -22.27 2.32
CA GLY A 257 5.94 -22.95 2.51
C GLY A 257 6.82 -22.26 3.56
N PHE A 258 6.49 -21.03 3.96
CA PHE A 258 7.17 -20.31 5.04
C PHE A 258 6.90 -20.96 6.40
N SER A 259 7.80 -20.71 7.35
CA SER A 259 7.70 -21.11 8.75
C SER A 259 7.35 -19.92 9.66
N ALA A 260 7.32 -20.14 10.97
CA ALA A 260 7.20 -19.07 11.96
C ALA A 260 8.49 -18.25 12.17
N ASN A 261 9.54 -18.51 11.38
CA ASN A 261 10.78 -17.75 11.47
C ASN A 261 10.64 -16.40 10.74
N PRO A 262 10.93 -15.26 11.39
CA PRO A 262 10.94 -13.95 10.72
C PRO A 262 11.88 -13.88 9.50
N ALA A 263 12.92 -14.73 9.42
CA ALA A 263 13.82 -14.79 8.26
C ALA A 263 13.11 -15.20 6.96
N ASP A 264 11.96 -15.88 7.06
CA ASP A 264 11.14 -16.22 5.90
C ASP A 264 10.40 -14.99 5.33
N HIS A 265 10.37 -13.88 6.07
CA HIS A 265 9.83 -12.61 5.59
C HIS A 265 10.86 -11.82 4.76
N GLU A 266 11.56 -12.53 3.88
CA GLU A 266 12.41 -11.95 2.83
C GLU A 266 11.79 -12.22 1.47
N ILE A 267 11.60 -11.18 0.68
CA ILE A 267 11.07 -11.24 -0.68
C ILE A 267 11.99 -10.44 -1.59
N LYS A 268 12.54 -11.10 -2.59
CA LYS A 268 13.37 -10.47 -3.61
C LYS A 268 12.62 -10.43 -4.93
N ILE A 269 12.57 -9.27 -5.56
CA ILE A 269 11.98 -9.09 -6.90
C ILE A 269 13.07 -8.50 -7.80
N GLU A 270 13.44 -9.23 -8.84
CA GLU A 270 14.49 -8.86 -9.77
C GLU A 270 13.96 -8.91 -11.21
N ASN A 271 14.43 -8.01 -12.05
CA ASN A 271 14.16 -8.01 -13.49
C ASN A 271 15.46 -7.83 -14.25
N SER A 272 15.98 -8.95 -14.80
CA SER A 272 17.25 -8.96 -15.54
C SER A 272 17.19 -8.19 -16.86
N ALA A 273 16.00 -8.09 -17.49
CA ALA A 273 15.82 -7.30 -18.71
C ALA A 273 15.88 -5.79 -18.44
N LEU A 274 15.45 -5.35 -17.25
CA LEU A 274 15.52 -3.96 -16.81
C LEU A 274 16.77 -3.68 -15.97
N LYS A 275 17.56 -4.70 -15.64
CA LYS A 275 18.76 -4.60 -14.81
C LYS A 275 18.52 -3.97 -13.42
N ALA A 276 17.40 -4.24 -12.82
CA ALA A 276 17.02 -3.67 -11.54
C ALA A 276 16.39 -4.73 -10.62
N GLY A 277 16.61 -4.55 -9.32
CA GLY A 277 16.03 -5.43 -8.29
C GLY A 277 15.77 -4.69 -6.99
N MET A 278 14.89 -5.28 -6.20
CA MET A 278 14.64 -4.87 -4.83
C MET A 278 14.50 -6.07 -3.91
N THR A 279 14.83 -5.88 -2.64
CA THR A 279 14.54 -6.84 -1.56
C THR A 279 13.66 -6.16 -0.53
N LEU A 280 12.66 -6.87 -0.04
CA LEU A 280 11.82 -6.52 1.09
C LEU A 280 12.10 -7.49 2.22
N ASN A 281 12.39 -7.00 3.44
CA ASN A 281 12.58 -7.80 4.64
C ASN A 281 11.69 -7.28 5.76
N GLY A 282 10.83 -8.14 6.32
CA GLY A 282 10.08 -7.86 7.54
C GLY A 282 10.73 -8.45 8.78
N ASP A 283 10.53 -7.83 9.95
CA ASP A 283 11.06 -8.30 11.25
C ASP A 283 10.09 -9.16 12.05
N ARG A 284 8.92 -9.48 11.47
CA ARG A 284 7.89 -10.31 12.09
C ARG A 284 7.62 -11.57 11.25
N PRO A 285 7.21 -12.68 11.91
CA PRO A 285 6.78 -13.86 11.20
C PRO A 285 5.63 -13.55 10.24
N LEU A 286 5.65 -14.25 9.11
CA LEU A 286 4.55 -14.22 8.15
C LEU A 286 3.33 -14.96 8.70
N GLN A 287 2.14 -14.41 8.47
CA GLN A 287 0.87 -15.09 8.65
C GLN A 287 0.37 -15.68 7.33
N SER A 288 0.53 -14.96 6.25
CA SER A 288 0.25 -15.38 4.87
C SER A 288 0.99 -14.48 3.89
N ILE A 289 1.07 -14.90 2.64
CA ILE A 289 1.59 -14.08 1.53
C ILE A 289 0.70 -14.31 0.32
N ASN A 290 0.36 -13.23 -0.40
CA ASN A 290 -0.20 -13.31 -1.74
C ASN A 290 0.76 -12.67 -2.75
N LEU A 291 0.77 -13.20 -3.95
CA LEU A 291 1.25 -12.53 -5.14
C LEU A 291 0.03 -12.05 -5.94
N TRP A 292 0.01 -10.79 -6.29
CA TRP A 292 -0.88 -10.21 -7.28
C TRP A 292 -0.08 -9.35 -8.26
N SER A 293 -0.31 -9.54 -9.56
CA SER A 293 0.39 -8.79 -10.60
C SER A 293 -0.48 -8.66 -11.84
N ILE A 294 -0.44 -7.47 -12.43
CA ILE A 294 -1.08 -7.13 -13.70
C ILE A 294 -0.06 -6.42 -14.60
N ARG A 295 -0.48 -6.00 -15.80
CA ARG A 295 0.40 -5.35 -16.78
C ARG A 295 1.13 -4.08 -16.28
N SER A 296 0.73 -3.48 -15.14
CA SER A 296 1.33 -2.26 -14.62
C SER A 296 2.18 -2.44 -13.37
N ASN A 297 2.08 -3.59 -12.68
CA ASN A 297 2.79 -3.76 -11.41
C ASN A 297 2.96 -5.23 -10.99
N ILE A 298 3.88 -5.43 -10.04
CA ILE A 298 4.00 -6.66 -9.23
C ILE A 298 3.71 -6.28 -7.79
N SER A 299 2.82 -6.98 -7.11
CA SER A 299 2.59 -6.83 -5.68
C SER A 299 2.78 -8.15 -4.94
N MET A 300 3.76 -8.18 -4.05
CA MET A 300 3.85 -9.19 -2.99
C MET A 300 3.21 -8.62 -1.73
N GLU A 301 2.30 -9.37 -1.15
CA GLU A 301 1.46 -8.95 -0.04
C GLU A 301 1.74 -9.83 1.20
N PRO A 302 2.81 -9.55 1.96
CA PRO A 302 3.10 -10.26 3.21
C PRO A 302 2.19 -9.76 4.33
N PHE A 303 1.51 -10.69 5.01
CA PHE A 303 0.61 -10.43 6.14
C PHE A 303 1.32 -10.72 7.46
N VAL A 304 1.11 -9.85 8.44
CA VAL A 304 1.60 -9.97 9.81
C VAL A 304 0.41 -9.94 10.78
N ALA A 305 0.37 -10.87 11.72
CA ALA A 305 -0.61 -10.85 12.80
C ALA A 305 -0.21 -9.83 13.87
N ILE A 306 -1.20 -9.11 14.38
CA ILE A 306 -1.04 -8.09 15.43
C ILE A 306 -1.98 -8.43 16.58
N SER A 307 -1.41 -8.54 17.79
CA SER A 307 -2.13 -8.69 19.04
C SER A 307 -1.57 -7.70 20.06
N VAL A 308 -2.40 -6.79 20.58
CA VAL A 308 -1.98 -5.71 21.50
C VAL A 308 -2.96 -5.58 22.65
N ALA A 309 -2.56 -5.98 23.87
CA ALA A 309 -3.37 -5.79 25.06
C ALA A 309 -3.62 -4.30 25.37
N PRO A 310 -4.66 -3.96 26.14
CA PRO A 310 -4.91 -2.59 26.59
C PRO A 310 -3.68 -1.95 27.23
N GLY A 311 -3.30 -0.75 26.79
CA GLY A 311 -2.13 -0.01 27.26
C GLY A 311 -0.81 -0.41 26.61
N GLU A 312 -0.71 -1.58 26.00
CA GLU A 312 0.50 -2.12 25.39
C GLU A 312 0.78 -1.55 24.00
N THR A 313 1.96 -1.87 23.48
CA THR A 313 2.45 -1.39 22.19
C THR A 313 3.04 -2.54 21.39
N PHE A 314 2.68 -2.62 20.11
CA PHE A 314 3.26 -3.53 19.12
C PHE A 314 4.07 -2.73 18.09
N THR A 315 5.23 -3.26 17.70
CA THR A 315 6.10 -2.64 16.68
C THR A 315 6.48 -3.64 15.62
N TRP A 316 6.58 -3.18 14.37
CA TRP A 316 7.13 -3.96 13.26
C TRP A 316 7.85 -3.06 12.28
N THR A 317 8.76 -3.64 11.54
CA THR A 317 9.61 -2.92 10.59
C THR A 317 9.69 -3.69 9.29
N THR A 318 9.58 -2.97 8.16
CA THR A 318 9.87 -3.48 6.83
C THR A 318 11.02 -2.67 6.24
N THR A 319 12.04 -3.35 5.74
CA THR A 319 13.22 -2.77 5.10
C THR A 319 13.22 -3.10 3.62
N TYR A 320 13.37 -2.08 2.79
CA TYR A 320 13.47 -2.17 1.33
C TYR A 320 14.88 -1.81 0.89
N ARG A 321 15.50 -2.63 0.05
CA ARG A 321 16.78 -2.34 -0.59
C ARG A 321 16.61 -2.36 -2.09
N TYR A 322 17.12 -1.34 -2.75
CA TYR A 322 17.05 -1.15 -4.20
C TYR A 322 18.44 -1.26 -4.79
N TYR A 323 18.60 -1.98 -5.91
CA TYR A 323 19.91 -2.20 -6.50
C TYR A 323 19.82 -2.43 -8.00
N PRO A 324 20.86 -1.98 -8.77
CA PRO A 324 21.03 -2.39 -10.16
C PRO A 324 21.49 -3.83 -10.22
N LEU A 325 21.11 -4.54 -11.30
CA LEU A 325 21.66 -5.85 -11.65
C LEU A 325 22.78 -5.66 -12.70
N PRO A 326 23.77 -6.58 -12.75
CA PRO A 326 24.90 -6.52 -13.69
C PRO A 326 24.48 -6.58 -15.16
#